data_ecaf9b89a55eefd6ac14ca65e8e7cd13
#
_entry.id   ecaf9b89a55eefd6ac14ca65e8e7cd13
#
_cell.length_a   1.000
_cell.length_b   1.000
_cell.length_c   1.000
_cell.angle_alpha   90.00
_cell.angle_beta   90.00
_cell.angle_gamma   90.00
#
_symmetry.space_group_name_H-M   'P 1'
#
loop_
_entity.id
_entity.type
_entity.pdbx_description
1 polymer ?
#
loop_
_entity_poly.entity_id
_entity_poly.type
_entity_poly.pdbx_seq_one_letter_code
_entity_poly.pdbx_strand_id
1 'polypeptide(L)'
;MATLNHEGTISTFYGTVALRQAHAAAVSGDVITLSSGTFLSTDISKAVTIRGAGMDVTKVNDIVNEPTILSGNFNIKISAEDTGRLTLEGIYHNGNIIFSEGQVKNALFLKSRFKYISKSGSCKVQDLTVLNCRISESISVGSGNSAQLLNSVVNYFLDGYMSFSHCVILDSYYLFKDGNEYKSCIICRGGDFESGISSSSSAYNNLFISDKADLLQSVPNNTNLRVPTSDERFAYLRGYNDSKDYKLTDQNRDVLKATDGGEIGIYGGSLPYSAIPTNPQITKFNVASKTTADGKLSVDIEVKSGE
;
A
#
# COMPACT_ATOMS: atom_id res chain seq x y z
N MET A 1 -1.74 12.98 -18.16
CA MET A 1 -2.26 12.14 -19.27
C MET A 1 -2.68 10.79 -18.71
N ALA A 2 -3.83 10.26 -19.17
CA ALA A 2 -4.26 8.89 -18.89
C ALA A 2 -4.38 8.14 -20.22
N THR A 3 -4.01 6.87 -20.25
CA THR A 3 -4.29 5.96 -21.36
C THR A 3 -5.19 4.84 -20.87
N LEU A 4 -6.17 4.48 -21.68
CA LEU A 4 -7.04 3.34 -21.49
C LEU A 4 -6.66 2.27 -22.51
N ASN A 5 -6.34 1.08 -22.04
CA ASN A 5 -6.16 -0.11 -22.89
C ASN A 5 -7.39 -0.99 -22.73
N HIS A 6 -8.16 -1.09 -23.81
CA HIS A 6 -9.29 -2.00 -23.97
C HIS A 6 -8.97 -3.00 -25.06
N GLU A 7 -8.75 -4.24 -24.70
CA GLU A 7 -8.42 -5.34 -25.65
C GLU A 7 -7.32 -5.01 -26.67
N GLY A 8 -6.27 -4.30 -26.21
CA GLY A 8 -5.16 -3.87 -27.06
C GLY A 8 -5.37 -2.53 -27.79
N THR A 9 -6.58 -1.99 -27.79
CA THR A 9 -6.87 -0.65 -28.32
C THR A 9 -6.58 0.42 -27.27
N ILE A 10 -5.75 1.41 -27.62
CA ILE A 10 -5.33 2.46 -26.69
C ILE A 10 -6.04 3.78 -27.02
N SER A 11 -6.76 4.30 -26.04
CA SER A 11 -7.33 5.64 -26.03
C SER A 11 -6.58 6.55 -25.07
N THR A 12 -6.42 7.83 -25.41
CA THR A 12 -5.64 8.79 -24.61
C THR A 12 -6.52 9.96 -24.17
N PHE A 13 -6.39 10.34 -22.88
CA PHE A 13 -7.11 11.44 -22.26
C PHE A 13 -6.14 12.42 -21.61
N TYR A 14 -6.49 13.71 -21.58
CA TYR A 14 -5.60 14.76 -21.11
C TYR A 14 -6.22 15.60 -19.99
N GLY A 15 -5.35 16.28 -19.23
CA GLY A 15 -5.73 17.19 -18.15
C GLY A 15 -6.00 16.48 -16.82
N THR A 16 -6.41 17.24 -15.82
CA THR A 16 -6.63 16.77 -14.45
C THR A 16 -7.83 15.83 -14.32
N VAL A 17 -8.77 15.86 -15.27
CA VAL A 17 -9.96 14.98 -15.31
C VAL A 17 -9.76 13.72 -16.16
N ALA A 18 -8.55 13.49 -16.67
CA ALA A 18 -8.24 12.37 -17.57
C ALA A 18 -8.59 11.00 -16.98
N LEU A 19 -8.38 10.79 -15.66
CA LEU A 19 -8.80 9.56 -14.99
C LEU A 19 -10.30 9.34 -15.09
N ARG A 20 -11.11 10.38 -14.84
CA ARG A 20 -12.57 10.30 -14.93
C ARG A 20 -13.04 9.95 -16.34
N GLN A 21 -12.44 10.55 -17.36
CA GLN A 21 -12.76 10.27 -18.75
C GLN A 21 -12.38 8.86 -19.15
N ALA A 22 -11.18 8.41 -18.78
CA ALA A 22 -10.73 7.05 -19.04
C ALA A 22 -11.62 6.00 -18.33
N HIS A 23 -11.95 6.23 -17.04
CA HIS A 23 -12.83 5.33 -16.28
C HIS A 23 -14.26 5.30 -16.86
N ALA A 24 -14.79 6.43 -17.34
CA ALA A 24 -16.10 6.47 -18.00
C ALA A 24 -16.14 5.60 -19.26
N ALA A 25 -15.06 5.63 -20.07
CA ALA A 25 -14.92 4.86 -21.29
C ALA A 25 -14.57 3.38 -21.07
N ALA A 26 -13.97 3.03 -19.92
CA ALA A 26 -13.52 1.68 -19.61
C ALA A 26 -14.69 0.69 -19.40
N VAL A 27 -14.38 -0.59 -19.52
CA VAL A 27 -15.18 -1.71 -19.03
C VAL A 27 -14.41 -2.49 -17.97
N SER A 28 -15.08 -3.40 -17.25
CA SER A 28 -14.39 -4.25 -16.26
C SER A 28 -13.28 -5.08 -16.93
N GLY A 29 -12.11 -5.15 -16.28
CA GLY A 29 -10.92 -5.81 -16.81
C GLY A 29 -9.94 -4.89 -17.56
N ASP A 30 -10.36 -3.69 -17.96
CA ASP A 30 -9.49 -2.74 -18.64
C ASP A 30 -8.36 -2.20 -17.76
N VAL A 31 -7.33 -1.67 -18.42
CA VAL A 31 -6.17 -1.05 -17.78
C VAL A 31 -6.13 0.44 -18.10
N ILE A 32 -6.13 1.26 -17.05
CA ILE A 32 -5.93 2.71 -17.13
C ILE A 32 -4.53 3.01 -16.58
N THR A 33 -3.66 3.57 -17.43
CA THR A 33 -2.32 4.00 -17.02
C THR A 33 -2.27 5.52 -16.93
N LEU A 34 -1.77 6.03 -15.80
CA LEU A 34 -1.62 7.46 -15.52
C LEU A 34 -0.15 7.85 -15.59
N SER A 35 0.15 8.95 -16.24
CA SER A 35 1.47 9.58 -16.13
C SER A 35 1.70 10.13 -14.72
N SER A 36 2.93 10.56 -14.44
CA SER A 36 3.19 11.43 -13.29
C SER A 36 2.32 12.70 -13.35
N GLY A 37 2.07 13.30 -12.16
CA GLY A 37 1.28 14.51 -11.97
C GLY A 37 0.00 14.29 -11.19
N THR A 38 -0.80 15.35 -11.05
CA THR A 38 -2.01 15.32 -10.22
C THR A 38 -3.27 15.17 -11.07
N PHE A 39 -4.11 14.22 -10.67
CA PHE A 39 -5.43 13.96 -11.24
C PHE A 39 -6.52 14.12 -10.18
N LEU A 40 -7.67 14.62 -10.58
CA LEU A 40 -8.86 14.60 -9.73
C LEU A 40 -9.36 13.16 -9.60
N SER A 41 -9.61 12.75 -8.36
CA SER A 41 -10.21 11.45 -8.07
C SER A 41 -11.60 11.32 -8.70
N THR A 42 -12.01 10.10 -8.96
CA THR A 42 -13.34 9.76 -9.49
C THR A 42 -13.85 8.50 -8.82
N ASP A 43 -15.17 8.39 -8.63
CA ASP A 43 -15.77 7.16 -8.14
C ASP A 43 -15.45 6.00 -9.08
N ILE A 44 -15.13 4.85 -8.49
CA ILE A 44 -14.76 3.62 -9.21
C ILE A 44 -15.96 2.68 -9.18
N SER A 45 -16.60 2.51 -10.33
CA SER A 45 -17.80 1.66 -10.50
C SER A 45 -17.56 0.40 -11.31
N LYS A 46 -16.33 0.16 -11.75
CA LYS A 46 -15.93 -0.98 -12.57
C LYS A 46 -14.63 -1.57 -12.02
N ALA A 47 -14.47 -2.88 -12.08
CA ALA A 47 -13.27 -3.57 -11.65
C ALA A 47 -12.17 -3.43 -12.71
N VAL A 48 -11.46 -2.31 -12.69
CA VAL A 48 -10.35 -1.98 -13.61
C VAL A 48 -9.01 -1.99 -12.89
N THR A 49 -7.92 -2.06 -13.67
CA THR A 49 -6.57 -1.79 -13.17
C THR A 49 -6.22 -0.33 -13.42
N ILE A 50 -5.89 0.42 -12.35
CA ILE A 50 -5.37 1.79 -12.43
C ILE A 50 -3.91 1.76 -12.00
N ARG A 51 -3.01 2.11 -12.92
CA ARG A 51 -1.57 2.18 -12.71
C ARG A 51 -1.06 3.60 -12.80
N GLY A 52 -0.34 4.05 -11.79
CA GLY A 52 0.36 5.32 -11.77
C GLY A 52 1.87 5.16 -12.04
N ALA A 53 2.56 6.28 -12.09
CA ALA A 53 4.00 6.37 -12.28
C ALA A 53 4.80 6.08 -10.99
N GLY A 54 4.15 5.97 -9.86
CA GLY A 54 4.76 5.74 -8.54
C GLY A 54 4.06 6.51 -7.45
N MET A 55 4.29 6.13 -6.20
CA MET A 55 3.70 6.79 -5.03
C MET A 55 4.60 7.86 -4.40
N ASP A 56 5.87 7.85 -4.72
CA ASP A 56 6.89 8.76 -4.18
C ASP A 56 7.75 9.32 -5.31
N VAL A 57 8.38 10.47 -5.05
CA VAL A 57 9.44 10.98 -5.92
C VAL A 57 10.63 10.03 -5.86
N THR A 58 11.07 9.54 -7.00
CA THR A 58 12.27 8.72 -7.10
C THR A 58 13.31 9.40 -7.97
N LYS A 59 14.59 9.26 -7.62
CA LYS A 59 15.70 9.79 -8.40
C LYS A 59 16.62 8.65 -8.82
N VAL A 60 16.79 8.49 -10.11
CA VAL A 60 17.73 7.52 -10.70
C VAL A 60 18.70 8.28 -11.58
N ASN A 61 19.98 8.27 -11.21
CA ASN A 61 20.96 9.17 -11.79
C ASN A 61 20.52 10.64 -11.61
N ASP A 62 20.41 11.41 -12.66
CA ASP A 62 19.90 12.78 -12.65
C ASP A 62 18.44 12.91 -13.08
N ILE A 63 17.74 11.79 -13.27
CA ILE A 63 16.33 11.76 -13.67
C ILE A 63 15.45 11.68 -12.42
N VAL A 64 14.56 12.65 -12.29
CA VAL A 64 13.52 12.68 -11.26
C VAL A 64 12.23 12.12 -11.86
N ASN A 65 11.72 11.04 -11.26
CA ASN A 65 10.42 10.50 -11.58
C ASN A 65 9.42 10.99 -10.52
N GLU A 66 8.49 11.82 -10.94
CA GLU A 66 7.44 12.35 -10.07
C GLU A 66 6.32 11.33 -9.88
N PRO A 67 5.61 11.34 -8.73
CA PRO A 67 4.52 10.43 -8.47
C PRO A 67 3.27 10.73 -9.30
N THR A 68 2.37 9.76 -9.35
CA THR A 68 0.98 9.97 -9.72
C THR A 68 0.17 10.27 -8.47
N ILE A 69 -0.44 11.45 -8.42
CA ILE A 69 -1.25 11.90 -7.27
C ILE A 69 -2.74 11.89 -7.65
N LEU A 70 -3.55 11.17 -6.89
CA LEU A 70 -5.00 11.27 -6.95
C LEU A 70 -5.48 12.19 -5.82
N SER A 71 -6.15 13.27 -6.18
CA SER A 71 -6.59 14.32 -5.27
C SER A 71 -8.11 14.29 -5.07
N GLY A 72 -8.53 14.35 -3.80
CA GLY A 72 -9.93 14.30 -3.39
C GLY A 72 -10.40 12.90 -3.00
N ASN A 73 -11.54 12.81 -2.35
CA ASN A 73 -12.15 11.54 -1.97
C ASN A 73 -12.78 10.84 -3.18
N PHE A 74 -12.89 9.53 -3.14
CA PHE A 74 -13.70 8.77 -4.08
C PHE A 74 -14.32 7.54 -3.45
N ASN A 75 -15.42 7.10 -4.02
CA ASN A 75 -16.13 5.90 -3.61
C ASN A 75 -15.80 4.72 -4.54
N ILE A 76 -15.73 3.54 -3.97
CA ILE A 76 -15.72 2.28 -4.70
C ILE A 76 -17.13 1.72 -4.61
N LYS A 77 -17.78 1.58 -5.79
CA LYS A 77 -19.19 1.18 -5.98
C LYS A 77 -19.29 0.11 -7.05
N ILE A 78 -18.51 -0.95 -6.91
CA ILE A 78 -18.49 -2.04 -7.91
C ILE A 78 -19.70 -2.94 -7.68
N SER A 79 -20.45 -3.23 -8.76
CA SER A 79 -21.59 -4.15 -8.71
C SER A 79 -21.16 -5.53 -8.23
N ALA A 80 -22.00 -6.20 -7.47
CA ALA A 80 -21.77 -7.58 -7.05
C ALA A 80 -21.70 -8.58 -8.23
N GLU A 81 -22.22 -8.19 -9.39
CA GLU A 81 -22.18 -8.96 -10.64
C GLU A 81 -20.87 -8.78 -11.40
N ASP A 82 -20.12 -7.72 -11.09
CA ASP A 82 -18.78 -7.51 -11.67
C ASP A 82 -17.78 -8.45 -10.99
N THR A 83 -17.34 -9.46 -11.72
CA THR A 83 -16.39 -10.48 -11.25
C THR A 83 -14.93 -10.11 -11.50
N GLY A 84 -14.69 -8.93 -12.08
CA GLY A 84 -13.33 -8.42 -12.33
C GLY A 84 -12.56 -8.12 -11.04
N ARG A 85 -11.28 -7.89 -11.19
CA ARG A 85 -10.39 -7.50 -10.09
C ARG A 85 -10.08 -6.01 -10.15
N LEU A 86 -10.43 -5.28 -9.10
CA LEU A 86 -9.94 -3.91 -8.92
C LEU A 86 -8.45 -3.95 -8.53
N THR A 87 -7.61 -3.23 -9.28
CA THR A 87 -6.21 -3.02 -8.90
C THR A 87 -5.89 -1.53 -8.88
N LEU A 88 -5.31 -1.06 -7.79
CA LEU A 88 -4.72 0.28 -7.66
C LEU A 88 -3.23 0.12 -7.44
N GLU A 89 -2.40 0.65 -8.33
CA GLU A 89 -0.97 0.43 -8.32
C GLU A 89 -0.19 1.71 -8.59
N GLY A 90 0.90 1.93 -7.83
CA GLY A 90 1.86 2.99 -8.08
C GLY A 90 1.27 4.41 -7.98
N ILE A 91 0.37 4.65 -7.04
CA ILE A 91 -0.30 5.94 -6.85
C ILE A 91 -0.12 6.47 -5.42
N TYR A 92 -0.10 7.79 -5.30
CA TYR A 92 -0.33 8.48 -4.03
C TYR A 92 -1.75 9.06 -4.02
N HIS A 93 -2.58 8.57 -3.15
CA HIS A 93 -3.92 9.10 -2.93
C HIS A 93 -3.98 9.89 -1.62
N ASN A 94 -4.25 11.19 -1.70
CA ASN A 94 -4.22 12.10 -0.56
C ASN A 94 -5.60 12.37 0.08
N GLY A 95 -6.63 11.63 -0.33
CA GLY A 95 -7.99 11.72 0.19
C GLY A 95 -8.44 10.45 0.91
N ASN A 96 -9.73 10.22 0.97
CA ASN A 96 -10.35 9.02 1.51
C ASN A 96 -10.88 8.12 0.39
N ILE A 97 -10.46 6.85 0.39
CA ILE A 97 -11.06 5.78 -0.41
C ILE A 97 -12.18 5.17 0.42
N ILE A 98 -13.39 5.17 -0.11
CA ILE A 98 -14.58 4.72 0.60
C ILE A 98 -15.22 3.54 -0.14
N PHE A 99 -15.19 2.36 0.46
CA PHE A 99 -15.99 1.24 0.01
C PHE A 99 -17.45 1.49 0.42
N SER A 100 -18.30 1.95 -0.50
CA SER A 100 -19.63 2.46 -0.15
C SER A 100 -20.77 1.54 -0.56
N GLU A 101 -20.70 0.91 -1.72
CA GLU A 101 -21.78 0.10 -2.27
C GLU A 101 -21.25 -1.14 -3.00
N GLY A 102 -22.13 -2.12 -3.22
CA GLY A 102 -21.83 -3.31 -4.00
C GLY A 102 -20.92 -4.30 -3.31
N GLN A 103 -20.05 -4.94 -4.06
CA GLN A 103 -19.10 -5.93 -3.56
C GLN A 103 -17.74 -5.78 -4.24
N VAL A 104 -16.70 -5.78 -3.42
CA VAL A 104 -15.31 -5.79 -3.88
C VAL A 104 -14.69 -7.11 -3.45
N LYS A 105 -14.27 -7.91 -4.42
CA LYS A 105 -13.60 -9.21 -4.20
C LYS A 105 -12.19 -9.18 -4.76
N ASN A 106 -11.26 -9.82 -4.04
CA ASN A 106 -9.87 -10.00 -4.51
C ASN A 106 -9.19 -8.71 -4.99
N ALA A 107 -9.58 -7.54 -4.45
CA ALA A 107 -8.95 -6.28 -4.84
C ALA A 107 -7.47 -6.26 -4.45
N LEU A 108 -6.65 -5.60 -5.25
CA LEU A 108 -5.23 -5.43 -5.01
C LEU A 108 -4.86 -3.95 -4.95
N PHE A 109 -4.33 -3.53 -3.83
CA PHE A 109 -3.66 -2.25 -3.68
C PHE A 109 -2.15 -2.52 -3.58
N LEU A 110 -1.39 -2.03 -4.53
CA LEU A 110 0.00 -2.41 -4.73
C LEU A 110 0.90 -1.19 -4.86
N LYS A 111 2.02 -1.20 -4.12
CA LYS A 111 3.09 -0.19 -4.25
C LYS A 111 2.54 1.24 -4.27
N SER A 112 1.60 1.53 -3.35
CA SER A 112 0.84 2.78 -3.33
C SER A 112 0.82 3.40 -1.94
N ARG A 113 0.61 4.71 -1.88
CA ARG A 113 0.43 5.44 -0.64
C ARG A 113 -1.00 5.95 -0.53
N PHE A 114 -1.65 5.64 0.57
CA PHE A 114 -3.02 6.02 0.86
C PHE A 114 -3.08 6.80 2.17
N LYS A 115 -3.94 7.82 2.21
CA LYS A 115 -4.21 8.53 3.45
C LYS A 115 -5.22 7.76 4.31
N TYR A 116 -6.42 7.58 3.79
CA TYR A 116 -7.49 6.82 4.43
C TYR A 116 -8.07 5.77 3.50
N ILE A 117 -8.32 4.58 4.04
CA ILE A 117 -9.14 3.55 3.41
C ILE A 117 -10.25 3.23 4.41
N SER A 118 -11.50 3.45 4.02
CA SER A 118 -12.64 3.25 4.90
C SER A 118 -13.78 2.52 4.21
N LYS A 119 -14.66 1.96 5.02
CA LYS A 119 -15.92 1.36 4.57
C LYS A 119 -17.08 2.16 5.10
N SER A 120 -18.07 2.42 4.24
CA SER A 120 -19.36 2.96 4.62
C SER A 120 -20.48 2.15 3.96
N GLY A 121 -21.68 2.29 4.48
CA GLY A 121 -22.85 1.63 3.88
C GLY A 121 -22.78 0.10 3.84
N SER A 122 -23.40 -0.49 2.81
CA SER A 122 -23.61 -1.92 2.66
C SER A 122 -22.54 -2.66 1.85
N CYS A 123 -21.49 -1.99 1.42
CA CYS A 123 -20.43 -2.62 0.62
C CYS A 123 -19.84 -3.84 1.34
N LYS A 124 -19.65 -4.92 0.60
CA LYS A 124 -18.90 -6.11 1.05
C LYS A 124 -17.50 -6.05 0.51
N VAL A 125 -16.52 -6.16 1.41
CA VAL A 125 -15.08 -6.23 1.06
C VAL A 125 -14.57 -7.61 1.44
N GLN A 126 -14.15 -8.38 0.46
CA GLN A 126 -13.64 -9.74 0.64
C GLN A 126 -12.28 -9.86 -0.03
N ASP A 127 -11.30 -10.36 0.74
CA ASP A 127 -9.95 -10.66 0.23
C ASP A 127 -9.25 -9.46 -0.42
N LEU A 128 -9.42 -8.25 0.18
CA LEU A 128 -8.60 -7.10 -0.17
C LEU A 128 -7.14 -7.40 0.19
N THR A 129 -6.24 -7.35 -0.79
CA THR A 129 -4.80 -7.43 -0.58
C THR A 129 -4.17 -6.06 -0.68
N VAL A 130 -3.41 -5.67 0.35
CA VAL A 130 -2.62 -4.44 0.40
C VAL A 130 -1.16 -4.85 0.47
N LEU A 131 -0.41 -4.65 -0.61
CA LEU A 131 0.97 -5.14 -0.75
C LEU A 131 1.92 -3.99 -1.04
N ASN A 132 3.01 -3.90 -0.28
CA ASN A 132 4.04 -2.87 -0.45
C ASN A 132 3.47 -1.44 -0.43
N CYS A 133 2.47 -1.20 0.42
CA CYS A 133 1.79 0.08 0.54
C CYS A 133 2.18 0.83 1.82
N ARG A 134 1.89 2.14 1.82
CA ARG A 134 1.94 2.99 3.01
C ARG A 134 0.55 3.57 3.28
N ILE A 135 0.03 3.38 4.49
CA ILE A 135 -1.23 3.97 4.93
C ILE A 135 -0.91 4.97 6.05
N SER A 136 -0.97 6.27 5.71
CA SER A 136 -0.48 7.33 6.61
C SER A 136 -1.43 7.67 7.73
N GLU A 137 -2.72 7.42 7.56
CA GLU A 137 -3.72 7.65 8.60
C GLU A 137 -4.35 6.32 9.01
N SER A 138 -5.41 5.85 8.35
CA SER A 138 -6.07 4.63 8.78
C SER A 138 -6.62 3.75 7.67
N ILE A 139 -6.76 2.45 7.99
CA ILE A 139 -7.54 1.49 7.23
C ILE A 139 -8.64 0.88 8.08
N SER A 140 -9.85 0.79 7.51
CA SER A 140 -11.00 0.11 8.06
C SER A 140 -11.78 -0.55 6.94
N VAL A 141 -11.96 -1.86 7.00
CA VAL A 141 -12.80 -2.58 6.03
C VAL A 141 -14.18 -2.93 6.61
N GLY A 142 -14.41 -2.59 7.88
CA GLY A 142 -15.66 -2.83 8.59
C GLY A 142 -15.85 -4.27 9.05
N SER A 143 -16.61 -4.46 10.13
CA SER A 143 -16.89 -5.79 10.68
C SER A 143 -17.51 -6.72 9.64
N GLY A 144 -17.13 -8.00 9.67
CA GLY A 144 -17.58 -9.02 8.71
C GLY A 144 -16.94 -8.96 7.32
N ASN A 145 -15.93 -8.10 7.13
CA ASN A 145 -15.13 -8.02 5.91
C ASN A 145 -13.67 -8.38 6.21
N SER A 146 -12.88 -8.64 5.17
CA SER A 146 -11.51 -9.12 5.32
C SER A 146 -10.50 -8.35 4.46
N ALA A 147 -9.28 -8.18 5.00
CA ALA A 147 -8.15 -7.68 4.26
C ALA A 147 -6.86 -8.39 4.69
N GLN A 148 -5.93 -8.53 3.76
CA GLN A 148 -4.59 -9.02 4.00
C GLN A 148 -3.59 -7.91 3.69
N LEU A 149 -2.74 -7.59 4.66
CA LEU A 149 -1.68 -6.59 4.51
C LEU A 149 -0.33 -7.28 4.52
N LEU A 150 0.45 -7.04 3.47
CA LEU A 150 1.74 -7.68 3.25
C LEU A 150 2.81 -6.61 3.03
N ASN A 151 3.94 -6.73 3.72
CA ASN A 151 5.11 -5.86 3.55
C ASN A 151 4.73 -4.36 3.46
N SER A 152 3.82 -3.93 4.32
CA SER A 152 3.21 -2.60 4.28
C SER A 152 3.40 -1.84 5.59
N VAL A 153 3.43 -0.51 5.50
CA VAL A 153 3.45 0.38 6.68
C VAL A 153 2.03 0.89 6.91
N VAL A 154 1.53 0.67 8.12
CA VAL A 154 0.17 1.08 8.53
C VAL A 154 0.26 1.92 9.79
N ASN A 155 -0.20 3.18 9.71
CA ASN A 155 -0.24 4.01 10.91
C ASN A 155 -1.30 3.52 11.88
N TYR A 156 -2.54 3.35 11.41
CA TYR A 156 -3.65 2.96 12.24
C TYR A 156 -4.64 2.04 11.51
N PHE A 157 -5.22 1.06 12.18
CA PHE A 157 -6.36 0.33 11.67
C PHE A 157 -7.51 0.30 12.69
N LEU A 158 -8.74 0.20 12.23
CA LEU A 158 -9.93 0.37 13.06
C LEU A 158 -10.66 -0.95 13.29
N ASP A 159 -11.15 -1.58 12.22
CA ASP A 159 -12.01 -2.74 12.31
C ASP A 159 -11.96 -3.62 11.06
N GLY A 160 -12.48 -4.83 11.17
CA GLY A 160 -12.48 -5.88 10.15
C GLY A 160 -11.55 -7.03 10.50
N TYR A 161 -11.70 -8.15 9.80
CA TYR A 161 -10.78 -9.28 9.91
C TYR A 161 -9.53 -8.99 9.09
N MET A 162 -8.42 -8.72 9.78
CA MET A 162 -7.17 -8.36 9.10
C MET A 162 -6.07 -9.36 9.42
N SER A 163 -5.35 -9.81 8.40
CA SER A 163 -4.09 -10.51 8.57
C SER A 163 -2.93 -9.64 8.12
N PHE A 164 -1.90 -9.55 8.96
CA PHE A 164 -0.71 -8.77 8.72
C PHE A 164 0.49 -9.70 8.65
N SER A 165 1.26 -9.59 7.58
CA SER A 165 2.51 -10.33 7.44
C SER A 165 3.63 -9.41 7.00
N HIS A 166 4.76 -9.44 7.72
CA HIS A 166 5.90 -8.57 7.45
C HIS A 166 5.53 -7.08 7.39
N CYS A 167 4.61 -6.62 8.24
CA CYS A 167 4.17 -5.23 8.27
C CYS A 167 4.88 -4.44 9.38
N VAL A 168 4.82 -3.10 9.25
CA VAL A 168 5.08 -2.17 10.34
C VAL A 168 3.77 -1.48 10.70
N ILE A 169 3.31 -1.66 11.95
CA ILE A 169 2.06 -1.10 12.48
C ILE A 169 2.44 -0.12 13.60
N LEU A 170 2.03 1.14 13.47
CA LEU A 170 2.62 2.22 14.27
C LEU A 170 1.79 2.68 15.45
N ASP A 171 0.47 2.71 15.32
CA ASP A 171 -0.40 3.19 16.42
C ASP A 171 -1.82 2.64 16.30
N SER A 172 -2.04 1.39 16.69
CA SER A 172 -3.39 0.82 16.65
C SER A 172 -3.91 0.42 18.02
N TYR A 173 -5.16 0.82 18.33
CA TYR A 173 -5.84 0.51 19.59
C TYR A 173 -6.41 -0.91 19.62
N TYR A 174 -6.87 -1.40 18.48
CA TYR A 174 -7.71 -2.61 18.38
C TYR A 174 -6.93 -3.82 17.86
N LEU A 175 -5.67 -3.94 18.22
CA LEU A 175 -4.78 -4.99 17.69
C LEU A 175 -5.39 -6.39 17.75
N PHE A 176 -6.03 -6.76 18.84
CA PHE A 176 -6.52 -8.12 19.06
C PHE A 176 -8.05 -8.24 19.06
N LYS A 177 -8.72 -7.28 18.45
CA LYS A 177 -10.15 -7.35 18.19
C LYS A 177 -10.41 -8.15 16.90
N ASP A 178 -11.57 -8.76 16.80
CA ASP A 178 -12.10 -9.37 15.58
C ASP A 178 -11.29 -10.54 14.97
N GLY A 179 -10.38 -11.17 15.72
CA GLY A 179 -9.66 -12.33 15.23
C GLY A 179 -8.48 -12.02 14.31
N ASN A 180 -7.87 -10.86 14.47
CA ASN A 180 -6.71 -10.44 13.67
C ASN A 180 -5.50 -11.36 13.84
N GLU A 181 -4.73 -11.53 12.76
CA GLU A 181 -3.51 -12.33 12.73
C GLU A 181 -2.29 -11.46 12.41
N TYR A 182 -1.19 -11.68 13.16
CA TYR A 182 0.07 -10.95 12.98
C TYR A 182 1.22 -11.93 12.83
N LYS A 183 1.95 -11.87 11.73
CA LYS A 183 3.13 -12.69 11.47
C LYS A 183 4.31 -11.83 11.09
N SER A 184 5.43 -11.97 11.81
CA SER A 184 6.70 -11.35 11.44
C SER A 184 6.63 -9.82 11.31
N CYS A 185 5.77 -9.17 12.09
CA CYS A 185 5.53 -7.74 12.06
C CYS A 185 6.37 -6.99 13.10
N ILE A 186 6.52 -5.69 12.89
CA ILE A 186 6.99 -4.71 13.88
C ILE A 186 5.76 -3.88 14.29
N ILE A 187 5.42 -3.90 15.58
CA ILE A 187 4.21 -3.27 16.11
C ILE A 187 4.62 -2.27 17.19
N CYS A 188 4.43 -1.00 16.91
CA CYS A 188 4.79 0.10 17.79
C CYS A 188 3.54 0.69 18.42
N ARG A 189 3.53 0.82 19.77
CA ARG A 189 2.42 1.44 20.46
C ARG A 189 2.86 2.14 21.73
N GLY A 190 2.45 3.41 21.88
CA GLY A 190 2.75 4.23 23.05
C GLY A 190 1.67 4.27 24.14
N GLY A 191 0.51 3.67 23.95
CA GLY A 191 -0.63 3.71 24.87
C GLY A 191 -1.19 2.34 25.24
N ASP A 192 -2.31 2.34 25.99
CA ASP A 192 -2.98 1.12 26.42
C ASP A 192 -3.57 0.35 25.22
N PHE A 193 -3.49 -0.97 25.24
CA PHE A 193 -4.34 -1.80 24.40
C PHE A 193 -5.75 -1.76 24.96
N GLU A 194 -6.78 -1.61 24.12
CA GLU A 194 -8.15 -1.75 24.60
C GLU A 194 -8.40 -3.15 25.19
N SER A 195 -9.22 -3.17 26.23
CA SER A 195 -9.58 -4.38 26.94
C SER A 195 -10.26 -5.39 26.01
N GLY A 196 -9.68 -6.58 25.91
CA GLY A 196 -10.27 -7.73 25.25
C GLY A 196 -9.46 -8.24 24.09
N ILE A 197 -8.61 -9.23 24.35
CA ILE A 197 -8.00 -10.04 23.30
C ILE A 197 -9.04 -11.05 22.85
N SER A 198 -9.43 -11.00 21.59
CA SER A 198 -10.26 -12.05 21.00
C SER A 198 -9.50 -13.37 21.03
N SER A 199 -10.13 -14.44 21.49
CA SER A 199 -9.53 -15.79 21.49
C SER A 199 -9.21 -16.32 20.09
N SER A 200 -9.73 -15.68 19.05
CA SER A 200 -9.45 -15.98 17.65
C SER A 200 -8.26 -15.19 17.09
N SER A 201 -7.75 -14.20 17.82
CA SER A 201 -6.54 -13.48 17.40
C SER A 201 -5.27 -14.27 17.63
N SER A 202 -4.27 -14.10 16.76
CA SER A 202 -3.00 -14.79 16.85
C SER A 202 -1.82 -13.89 16.49
N ALA A 203 -0.66 -14.14 17.11
CA ALA A 203 0.55 -13.36 16.85
C ALA A 203 1.80 -14.24 16.94
N TYR A 204 2.60 -14.25 15.89
CA TYR A 204 3.77 -15.10 15.74
C TYR A 204 4.98 -14.29 15.29
N ASN A 205 6.08 -14.43 16.03
CA ASN A 205 7.37 -13.84 15.68
C ASN A 205 7.30 -12.33 15.39
N ASN A 206 6.55 -11.58 16.20
CA ASN A 206 6.44 -10.13 16.06
C ASN A 206 7.33 -9.42 17.08
N LEU A 207 7.87 -8.27 16.72
CA LEU A 207 8.48 -7.33 17.64
C LEU A 207 7.41 -6.32 18.09
N PHE A 208 7.08 -6.36 19.39
CA PHE A 208 6.22 -5.36 20.02
C PHE A 208 7.07 -4.32 20.75
N ILE A 209 6.94 -3.07 20.37
CA ILE A 209 7.53 -1.91 21.02
C ILE A 209 6.42 -1.22 21.81
N SER A 210 6.24 -1.61 23.07
CA SER A 210 5.12 -1.17 23.91
C SER A 210 5.41 -1.31 25.40
N ASP A 211 4.94 -0.37 26.20
CA ASP A 211 5.02 -0.42 27.65
C ASP A 211 3.94 -1.32 28.30
N LYS A 212 2.95 -1.77 27.53
CA LYS A 212 1.83 -2.63 27.97
C LYS A 212 1.97 -4.09 27.49
N ALA A 213 3.09 -4.62 27.78
CA ALA A 213 3.52 -5.94 27.32
C ALA A 213 2.75 -7.12 27.90
N ASP A 214 2.05 -6.98 29.03
CA ASP A 214 1.44 -8.08 29.77
C ASP A 214 0.24 -8.73 29.06
N LEU A 215 -0.47 -7.97 28.25
CA LEU A 215 -1.62 -8.46 27.48
C LEU A 215 -1.26 -9.53 26.44
N LEU A 216 0.00 -9.54 25.97
CA LEU A 216 0.44 -10.51 24.98
C LEU A 216 0.60 -11.94 25.52
N GLN A 217 0.61 -12.12 26.84
CA GLN A 217 0.72 -13.46 27.45
C GLN A 217 -0.52 -14.32 27.17
N SER A 218 -1.65 -13.70 26.93
CA SER A 218 -2.93 -14.37 26.61
C SER A 218 -3.12 -14.68 25.13
N VAL A 219 -2.22 -14.21 24.25
CA VAL A 219 -2.30 -14.52 22.80
C VAL A 219 -1.79 -15.94 22.55
N PRO A 220 -2.58 -16.82 21.93
CA PRO A 220 -2.17 -18.19 21.64
C PRO A 220 -0.88 -18.23 20.79
N ASN A 221 -0.01 -19.21 21.07
CA ASN A 221 1.25 -19.45 20.33
C ASN A 221 2.21 -18.24 20.31
N ASN A 222 2.36 -17.57 21.43
CA ASN A 222 3.18 -16.37 21.56
C ASN A 222 4.68 -16.68 21.42
N THR A 223 5.27 -16.36 20.27
CA THR A 223 6.71 -16.37 19.99
C THR A 223 7.27 -14.95 19.83
N ASN A 224 6.56 -13.96 20.36
CA ASN A 224 6.85 -12.56 20.13
C ASN A 224 7.94 -12.02 21.07
N LEU A 225 8.76 -11.11 20.58
CA LEU A 225 9.68 -10.30 21.37
C LEU A 225 9.01 -8.99 21.78
N ARG A 226 9.23 -8.57 23.01
CA ARG A 226 8.70 -7.34 23.57
C ARG A 226 9.80 -6.46 24.13
N VAL A 227 9.74 -5.19 23.78
CA VAL A 227 10.61 -4.15 24.30
C VAL A 227 9.81 -2.94 24.74
N PRO A 228 10.24 -2.21 25.78
CA PRO A 228 9.56 -0.99 26.21
C PRO A 228 9.70 0.11 25.15
N THR A 229 8.80 1.09 25.17
CA THR A 229 8.88 2.26 24.28
C THR A 229 10.12 3.12 24.53
N SER A 230 10.72 3.01 25.72
CA SER A 230 11.98 3.65 26.08
C SER A 230 13.24 2.98 25.50
N ASP A 231 13.11 1.82 24.84
CA ASP A 231 14.26 1.16 24.22
C ASP A 231 14.75 1.96 23.01
N GLU A 232 15.86 2.65 23.18
CA GLU A 232 16.45 3.54 22.16
C GLU A 232 16.85 2.82 20.88
N ARG A 233 17.12 1.52 20.93
CA ARG A 233 17.47 0.72 19.74
C ARG A 233 16.37 0.73 18.69
N PHE A 234 15.11 0.92 19.10
CA PHE A 234 13.94 0.87 18.24
C PHE A 234 13.16 2.20 18.16
N ALA A 235 13.67 3.26 18.82
CA ALA A 235 12.99 4.56 18.87
C ALA A 235 12.72 5.14 17.47
N TYR A 236 13.60 4.90 16.50
CA TYR A 236 13.49 5.39 15.13
C TYR A 236 12.32 4.76 14.35
N LEU A 237 11.83 3.58 14.75
CA LEU A 237 10.68 2.90 14.11
C LEU A 237 9.34 3.51 14.52
N ARG A 238 9.28 4.29 15.60
CA ARG A 238 8.03 4.80 16.16
C ARG A 238 7.49 6.00 15.38
N GLY A 239 6.17 6.07 15.26
CA GLY A 239 5.45 7.15 14.61
C GLY A 239 5.59 7.17 13.09
N TYR A 240 4.50 7.51 12.42
CA TYR A 240 4.48 7.58 10.96
C TYR A 240 5.29 8.78 10.45
N ASN A 241 6.07 8.54 9.42
CA ASN A 241 6.75 9.58 8.66
C ASN A 241 7.02 9.08 7.23
N ASP A 242 6.68 9.87 6.23
CA ASP A 242 6.84 9.54 4.81
C ASP A 242 8.31 9.29 4.41
N SER A 243 9.25 9.96 5.07
CA SER A 243 10.69 9.83 4.77
C SER A 243 11.38 8.67 5.51
N LYS A 244 10.69 7.97 6.42
CA LYS A 244 11.26 6.80 7.08
C LYS A 244 11.20 5.57 6.19
N ASP A 245 12.29 4.81 6.18
CA ASP A 245 12.33 3.52 5.50
C ASP A 245 11.83 2.36 6.36
N TYR A 246 11.75 2.52 7.69
CA TYR A 246 11.37 1.49 8.66
C TYR A 246 12.22 0.22 8.60
N LYS A 247 13.43 0.32 8.10
CA LYS A 247 14.37 -0.79 8.00
C LYS A 247 15.02 -1.07 9.34
N LEU A 248 15.16 -2.34 9.72
CA LEU A 248 15.96 -2.72 10.86
C LEU A 248 17.43 -2.44 10.60
N THR A 249 18.12 -1.87 11.60
CA THR A 249 19.58 -1.72 11.55
C THR A 249 20.24 -3.10 11.59
N ASP A 250 21.50 -3.19 11.15
CA ASP A 250 22.24 -4.46 11.19
C ASP A 250 22.35 -5.05 12.61
N GLN A 251 22.42 -4.18 13.63
CA GLN A 251 22.42 -4.60 15.04
C GLN A 251 21.07 -5.18 15.51
N ASN A 252 19.97 -4.74 14.92
CA ASN A 252 18.62 -5.11 15.35
C ASN A 252 17.98 -6.20 14.47
N ARG A 253 18.56 -6.51 13.32
CA ARG A 253 18.01 -7.50 12.37
C ARG A 253 17.93 -8.91 12.92
N ASP A 254 18.83 -9.26 13.84
CA ASP A 254 18.95 -10.60 14.39
C ASP A 254 18.29 -10.78 15.77
N VAL A 255 17.65 -9.73 16.31
CA VAL A 255 17.01 -9.81 17.64
C VAL A 255 15.80 -10.76 17.65
N LEU A 256 15.15 -10.92 16.51
CA LEU A 256 14.04 -11.86 16.32
C LEU A 256 13.98 -12.30 14.86
N LYS A 257 13.83 -13.57 14.62
CA LYS A 257 13.63 -14.12 13.29
C LYS A 257 12.14 -14.18 12.95
N ALA A 258 11.84 -13.93 11.68
CA ALA A 258 10.51 -14.12 11.12
C ALA A 258 10.05 -15.59 11.14
N THR A 259 8.79 -15.84 10.86
CA THR A 259 8.24 -17.21 10.80
C THR A 259 8.87 -18.07 9.70
N ASP A 260 9.41 -17.44 8.66
CA ASP A 260 10.16 -18.09 7.58
C ASP A 260 11.68 -18.16 7.84
N GLY A 261 12.14 -17.72 9.01
CA GLY A 261 13.54 -17.68 9.40
C GLY A 261 14.31 -16.44 8.91
N GLY A 262 13.67 -15.57 8.13
CA GLY A 262 14.24 -14.32 7.61
C GLY A 262 14.14 -13.14 8.56
N GLU A 263 14.13 -11.93 8.00
CA GLU A 263 13.96 -10.65 8.70
C GLU A 263 12.48 -10.38 8.97
N ILE A 264 12.16 -9.82 10.14
CA ILE A 264 10.82 -9.31 10.44
C ILE A 264 10.61 -7.90 9.83
N GLY A 265 9.35 -7.46 9.73
CA GLY A 265 9.01 -6.15 9.16
C GLY A 265 9.04 -6.13 7.64
N ILE A 266 8.88 -4.95 7.05
CA ILE A 266 8.54 -4.78 5.63
C ILE A 266 9.59 -5.28 4.63
N TYR A 267 10.83 -5.48 5.05
CA TYR A 267 11.91 -5.97 4.17
C TYR A 267 12.12 -7.49 4.27
N GLY A 268 11.37 -8.19 5.12
CA GLY A 268 11.40 -9.65 5.22
C GLY A 268 10.45 -10.35 4.26
N GLY A 269 10.44 -11.69 4.31
CA GLY A 269 9.56 -12.52 3.49
C GLY A 269 9.94 -12.60 2.02
N SER A 270 9.07 -13.21 1.24
CA SER A 270 9.28 -13.45 -0.21
C SER A 270 8.96 -12.24 -1.09
N LEU A 271 8.30 -11.23 -0.54
CA LEU A 271 7.85 -10.03 -1.26
C LEU A 271 8.31 -8.74 -0.55
N PRO A 272 9.63 -8.53 -0.36
CA PRO A 272 10.14 -7.40 0.42
C PRO A 272 9.63 -6.07 -0.13
N TYR A 273 9.48 -5.10 0.76
CA TYR A 273 8.95 -3.78 0.43
C TYR A 273 9.74 -3.11 -0.69
N SER A 274 9.01 -2.65 -1.70
CA SER A 274 9.52 -1.83 -2.77
C SER A 274 8.48 -0.77 -3.16
N ALA A 275 8.90 0.49 -3.14
CA ALA A 275 8.07 1.61 -3.61
C ALA A 275 8.10 1.79 -5.14
N ILE A 276 9.01 1.07 -5.83
CA ILE A 276 9.18 1.18 -7.28
C ILE A 276 7.97 0.51 -7.95
N PRO A 277 7.16 1.25 -8.73
CA PRO A 277 6.01 0.67 -9.41
C PRO A 277 6.45 -0.34 -10.48
N THR A 278 5.52 -1.20 -10.93
CA THR A 278 5.80 -2.13 -12.03
C THR A 278 5.81 -1.43 -13.38
N ASN A 279 5.24 -0.22 -13.48
CA ASN A 279 5.34 0.60 -14.67
C ASN A 279 6.80 0.93 -14.99
N PRO A 280 7.18 0.92 -16.27
CA PRO A 280 8.53 1.28 -16.68
C PRO A 280 8.91 2.70 -16.23
N GLN A 281 10.13 2.82 -15.68
CA GLN A 281 10.73 4.08 -15.23
C GLN A 281 11.88 4.46 -16.16
N ILE A 282 11.96 5.74 -16.55
CA ILE A 282 13.11 6.23 -17.31
C ILE A 282 14.30 6.30 -16.37
N THR A 283 15.38 5.60 -16.71
CA THR A 283 16.63 5.56 -15.94
C THR A 283 17.76 6.33 -16.60
N LYS A 284 17.61 6.65 -17.88
CA LYS A 284 18.54 7.48 -18.66
C LYS A 284 17.77 8.27 -19.71
N PHE A 285 18.09 9.54 -19.85
CA PHE A 285 17.54 10.40 -20.87
C PHE A 285 18.59 11.42 -21.30
N ASN A 286 19.24 11.19 -22.44
CA ASN A 286 20.23 12.06 -23.01
C ASN A 286 19.75 12.55 -24.37
N VAL A 287 19.79 13.85 -24.59
CA VAL A 287 19.48 14.48 -25.87
C VAL A 287 20.71 15.25 -26.32
N ALA A 288 21.16 15.00 -27.54
CA ALA A 288 22.27 15.75 -28.10
C ALA A 288 21.93 17.24 -28.17
N SER A 289 22.89 18.12 -27.81
CA SER A 289 22.70 19.57 -27.85
C SER A 289 22.63 20.16 -29.26
N LYS A 290 23.00 19.36 -30.28
CA LYS A 290 23.02 19.78 -31.68
C LYS A 290 22.53 18.62 -32.56
N THR A 291 21.89 18.98 -33.66
CA THR A 291 21.56 18.03 -34.75
C THR A 291 22.83 17.61 -35.48
N THR A 292 22.81 16.39 -36.02
CA THR A 292 23.81 15.91 -36.96
C THR A 292 23.75 16.67 -38.30
N ALA A 293 24.74 16.52 -39.17
CA ALA A 293 24.78 17.22 -40.46
C ALA A 293 23.60 16.87 -41.38
N ASP A 294 22.93 15.73 -41.17
CA ASP A 294 21.73 15.30 -41.86
C ASP A 294 20.42 15.73 -41.14
N GLY A 295 20.52 16.63 -40.14
CA GLY A 295 19.39 17.22 -39.44
C GLY A 295 18.73 16.37 -38.40
N LYS A 296 19.35 15.22 -38.02
CA LYS A 296 18.81 14.32 -36.98
C LYS A 296 19.31 14.73 -35.59
N LEU A 297 18.43 14.59 -34.59
CA LEU A 297 18.78 14.74 -33.19
C LEU A 297 18.98 13.35 -32.55
N SER A 298 20.15 13.13 -31.96
CA SER A 298 20.40 11.88 -31.22
C SER A 298 19.72 11.93 -29.87
N VAL A 299 18.91 10.92 -29.56
CA VAL A 299 18.26 10.71 -28.26
C VAL A 299 18.61 9.32 -27.77
N ASP A 300 19.08 9.23 -26.52
CA ASP A 300 19.41 7.99 -25.85
C ASP A 300 18.54 7.83 -24.61
N ILE A 301 17.63 6.86 -24.61
CA ILE A 301 16.67 6.60 -23.53
C ILE A 301 16.86 5.16 -23.04
N GLU A 302 17.03 5.01 -21.75
CA GLU A 302 17.00 3.71 -21.07
C GLU A 302 15.77 3.66 -20.14
N VAL A 303 15.06 2.53 -20.17
CA VAL A 303 13.84 2.31 -19.37
C VAL A 303 13.98 0.97 -18.65
N LYS A 304 13.64 0.96 -17.36
CA LYS A 304 13.56 -0.26 -16.55
C LYS A 304 12.16 -0.43 -15.97
N SER A 305 11.63 -1.63 -15.99
CA SER A 305 10.44 -2.00 -15.20
C SER A 305 10.86 -2.35 -13.77
N GLY A 306 10.03 -2.01 -12.78
CA GLY A 306 10.16 -2.55 -11.44
C GLY A 306 9.83 -4.05 -11.45
N GLU A 307 10.57 -4.85 -10.68
CA GLU A 307 10.28 -6.25 -10.39
C GLU A 307 9.17 -6.39 -9.34
#